data_f947bbfd8d4b12d0b160bbbbd23e7eec
#
_entry.id   f947bbfd8d4b12d0b160bbbbd23e7eec
#
_cell.length_a   1.000
_cell.length_b   1.000
_cell.length_c   1.000
_cell.angle_alpha   90.00
_cell.angle_beta   90.00
_cell.angle_gamma   90.00
#
_symmetry.space_group_name_H-M   'P 1'
#
loop_
_entity.id
_entity.type
_entity.pdbx_description
1 polymer ?
#
loop_
_entity_poly.entity_id
_entity_poly.type
_entity_poly.pdbx_seq_one_letter_code
_entity_poly.pdbx_strand_id
1 'polypeptide(L)'
;MARKRRLTGEAALRAAYSKHDHAPLLQAWGIELSDEMLRLALTHRSFAHENDNVPNNERLEFLGDAVLGLSVAEQLYRQFPQRSESDISKMRAGVVNMYALAGLARNLGLGEYILLGRGEMKTDGQDKDSILADAVEAILGAIYLEHGFAVAKATVLRLFKSMIDKAPTVGLTMDWKTTVQERLREHDLPMPDYEVTSSGPEHDKAFFATLLLDGKERTRGQGRTKKEAEHQAARAMVEELGNRA
;
A
#
# COMPACT_ATOMS: atom_id res chain seq x y z
N MET A 1 -24.68 14.57 -40.88
CA MET A 1 -23.95 13.43 -40.28
C MET A 1 -24.66 13.01 -39.01
N ALA A 2 -25.17 11.80 -38.92
CA ALA A 2 -25.85 11.30 -37.70
C ALA A 2 -24.82 11.18 -36.56
N ARG A 3 -25.07 11.84 -35.44
CA ARG A 3 -24.26 11.75 -34.22
C ARG A 3 -24.29 10.30 -33.74
N LYS A 4 -23.17 9.55 -33.80
CA LYS A 4 -23.07 8.19 -33.28
C LYS A 4 -23.58 8.19 -31.82
N ARG A 5 -24.66 7.45 -31.54
CA ARG A 5 -25.23 7.33 -30.18
C ARG A 5 -24.15 6.79 -29.26
N ARG A 6 -23.88 7.51 -28.19
CA ARG A 6 -22.90 7.09 -27.20
C ARG A 6 -23.40 5.79 -26.54
N LEU A 7 -22.53 4.78 -26.43
CA LEU A 7 -22.82 3.59 -25.67
C LEU A 7 -22.84 3.95 -24.17
N THR A 8 -23.75 3.35 -23.40
CA THR A 8 -23.86 3.44 -21.95
C THR A 8 -24.08 2.04 -21.37
N GLY A 9 -24.02 1.93 -20.05
CA GLY A 9 -24.29 0.68 -19.35
C GLY A 9 -23.35 -0.45 -19.76
N GLU A 10 -23.88 -1.66 -19.75
CA GLU A 10 -23.13 -2.89 -20.07
C GLU A 10 -22.50 -2.88 -21.48
N ALA A 11 -23.15 -2.22 -22.46
CA ALA A 11 -22.59 -2.09 -23.80
C ALA A 11 -21.33 -1.21 -23.82
N ALA A 12 -21.30 -0.14 -23.02
CA ALA A 12 -20.11 0.69 -22.87
C ALA A 12 -19.00 -0.05 -22.13
N LEU A 13 -19.37 -0.82 -21.09
CA LEU A 13 -18.43 -1.62 -20.29
C LEU A 13 -17.73 -2.66 -21.16
N ARG A 14 -18.48 -3.47 -21.91
CA ARG A 14 -17.90 -4.45 -22.85
C ARG A 14 -17.02 -3.80 -23.91
N ALA A 15 -17.46 -2.70 -24.49
CA ALA A 15 -16.70 -1.99 -25.51
C ALA A 15 -15.41 -1.34 -24.94
N ALA A 16 -15.40 -0.93 -23.68
CA ALA A 16 -14.21 -0.42 -23.01
C ALA A 16 -13.23 -1.55 -22.70
N TYR A 17 -13.71 -2.63 -22.11
CA TYR A 17 -12.91 -3.82 -21.77
C TYR A 17 -12.23 -4.43 -23.00
N SER A 18 -12.98 -4.63 -24.10
CA SER A 18 -12.46 -5.26 -25.33
C SER A 18 -11.41 -4.42 -26.08
N LYS A 19 -11.01 -3.26 -25.59
CA LYS A 19 -9.95 -2.45 -26.22
C LYS A 19 -8.55 -2.96 -25.88
N HIS A 20 -8.41 -3.69 -24.78
CA HIS A 20 -7.14 -4.18 -24.29
C HIS A 20 -7.07 -5.70 -24.46
N ASP A 21 -5.90 -6.20 -24.81
CA ASP A 21 -5.55 -7.60 -24.63
C ASP A 21 -5.14 -7.79 -23.16
N HIS A 22 -5.88 -8.63 -22.43
CA HIS A 22 -5.64 -8.87 -20.99
C HIS A 22 -4.67 -10.03 -20.73
N ALA A 23 -4.25 -10.76 -21.78
CA ALA A 23 -3.33 -11.88 -21.60
C ALA A 23 -1.99 -11.49 -20.94
N PRO A 24 -1.35 -10.34 -21.27
CA PRO A 24 -0.13 -9.91 -20.59
C PRO A 24 -0.35 -9.62 -19.08
N LEU A 25 -1.49 -9.03 -18.73
CA LEU A 25 -1.84 -8.78 -17.32
C LEU A 25 -1.99 -10.11 -16.55
N LEU A 26 -2.80 -11.05 -17.07
CA LEU A 26 -3.00 -12.36 -16.45
C LEU A 26 -1.69 -13.15 -16.33
N GLN A 27 -0.82 -13.05 -17.33
CA GLN A 27 0.52 -13.65 -17.29
C GLN A 27 1.39 -13.03 -16.18
N ALA A 28 1.38 -11.72 -16.02
CA ALA A 28 2.11 -11.04 -14.94
C ALA A 28 1.60 -11.45 -13.55
N TRP A 29 0.28 -11.62 -13.43
CA TRP A 29 -0.36 -12.16 -12.22
C TRP A 29 -0.17 -13.66 -12.04
N GLY A 30 0.25 -14.38 -13.09
CA GLY A 30 0.46 -15.85 -13.09
C GLY A 30 -0.80 -16.62 -12.74
N ILE A 31 -1.95 -16.14 -13.19
CA ILE A 31 -3.28 -16.70 -12.91
C ILE A 31 -4.20 -16.52 -14.11
N GLU A 32 -5.18 -17.40 -14.22
CA GLU A 32 -6.29 -17.24 -15.16
C GLU A 32 -7.52 -16.73 -14.38
N LEU A 33 -8.27 -15.85 -14.99
CA LEU A 33 -9.57 -15.37 -14.51
C LEU A 33 -10.55 -15.35 -15.66
N SER A 34 -11.82 -15.59 -15.38
CA SER A 34 -12.87 -15.38 -16.38
C SER A 34 -12.94 -13.90 -16.79
N ASP A 35 -13.31 -13.66 -18.04
CA ASP A 35 -13.53 -12.28 -18.53
C ASP A 35 -14.56 -11.51 -17.70
N GLU A 36 -15.54 -12.19 -17.14
CA GLU A 36 -16.55 -11.58 -16.29
C GLU A 36 -15.92 -11.05 -14.99
N MET A 37 -15.14 -11.89 -14.33
CA MET A 37 -14.54 -11.57 -13.03
C MET A 37 -13.41 -10.55 -13.19
N LEU A 38 -12.57 -10.68 -14.21
CA LEU A 38 -11.51 -9.72 -14.50
C LEU A 38 -12.10 -8.35 -14.86
N ARG A 39 -13.13 -8.30 -15.71
CA ARG A 39 -13.83 -7.05 -16.06
C ARG A 39 -14.40 -6.37 -14.82
N LEU A 40 -15.03 -7.12 -13.92
CA LEU A 40 -15.56 -6.58 -12.66
C LEU A 40 -14.44 -6.00 -11.81
N ALA A 41 -13.32 -6.72 -11.62
CA ALA A 41 -12.17 -6.27 -10.84
C ALA A 41 -11.52 -5.02 -11.41
N LEU A 42 -11.51 -4.86 -12.72
CA LEU A 42 -10.94 -3.70 -13.41
C LEU A 42 -11.90 -2.50 -13.54
N THR A 43 -13.16 -2.63 -13.15
CA THR A 43 -14.15 -1.55 -13.29
C THR A 43 -14.18 -0.67 -12.05
N HIS A 44 -13.56 0.49 -12.11
CA HIS A 44 -13.59 1.48 -11.04
C HIS A 44 -14.97 2.15 -10.94
N ARG A 45 -15.38 2.55 -9.72
CA ARG A 45 -16.65 3.23 -9.44
C ARG A 45 -16.92 4.46 -10.31
N SER A 46 -15.89 5.21 -10.70
CA SER A 46 -16.05 6.40 -11.56
C SER A 46 -16.54 6.02 -12.96
N PHE A 47 -16.07 4.89 -13.50
CA PHE A 47 -16.58 4.37 -14.77
C PHE A 47 -18.04 3.91 -14.63
N ALA A 48 -18.32 3.16 -13.58
CA ALA A 48 -19.66 2.67 -13.28
C ALA A 48 -20.67 3.81 -13.20
N HIS A 49 -20.35 4.86 -12.44
CA HIS A 49 -21.20 6.04 -12.28
C HIS A 49 -21.51 6.76 -13.61
N GLU A 50 -20.55 6.84 -14.51
CA GLU A 50 -20.76 7.43 -15.85
C GLU A 50 -21.51 6.54 -16.84
N ASN A 51 -21.75 5.26 -16.49
CA ASN A 51 -22.33 4.23 -17.36
C ASN A 51 -23.45 3.43 -16.65
N ASP A 52 -24.52 4.14 -16.27
CA ASP A 52 -25.76 3.57 -15.72
C ASP A 52 -25.56 2.72 -14.45
N ASN A 53 -24.51 3.03 -13.66
CA ASN A 53 -24.13 2.31 -12.44
C ASN A 53 -23.95 0.80 -12.67
N VAL A 54 -23.22 0.43 -13.72
CA VAL A 54 -22.80 -0.96 -13.90
C VAL A 54 -22.04 -1.48 -12.67
N PRO A 55 -21.96 -2.80 -12.43
CA PRO A 55 -21.16 -3.36 -11.36
C PRO A 55 -19.72 -2.84 -11.37
N ASN A 56 -19.18 -2.54 -10.20
CA ASN A 56 -17.82 -2.05 -9.99
C ASN A 56 -17.04 -2.93 -9.01
N ASN A 57 -15.77 -2.59 -8.79
CA ASN A 57 -14.83 -3.40 -8.05
C ASN A 57 -14.86 -3.25 -6.51
N GLU A 58 -15.60 -2.29 -5.93
CA GLU A 58 -15.57 -2.00 -4.48
C GLU A 58 -15.84 -3.23 -3.59
N ARG A 59 -16.74 -4.13 -4.01
CA ARG A 59 -17.03 -5.35 -3.24
C ARG A 59 -15.92 -6.40 -3.35
N LEU A 60 -15.22 -6.46 -4.48
CA LEU A 60 -14.05 -7.33 -4.66
C LEU A 60 -12.85 -6.79 -3.89
N GLU A 61 -12.64 -5.47 -3.90
CA GLU A 61 -11.66 -4.76 -3.09
C GLU A 61 -11.81 -5.12 -1.60
N PHE A 62 -13.01 -4.91 -1.05
CA PHE A 62 -13.31 -5.27 0.35
C PHE A 62 -12.94 -6.73 0.69
N LEU A 63 -13.26 -7.66 -0.21
CA LEU A 63 -12.94 -9.08 0.00
C LEU A 63 -11.44 -9.35 -0.16
N GLY A 64 -10.81 -8.71 -1.14
CA GLY A 64 -9.39 -8.86 -1.44
C GLY A 64 -8.49 -8.33 -0.36
N ASP A 65 -8.83 -7.19 0.27
CA ASP A 65 -8.14 -6.68 1.46
C ASP A 65 -8.09 -7.74 2.58
N ALA A 66 -9.23 -8.37 2.88
CA ALA A 66 -9.28 -9.43 3.89
C ALA A 66 -8.41 -10.64 3.52
N VAL A 67 -8.41 -11.06 2.24
CA VAL A 67 -7.58 -12.15 1.73
C VAL A 67 -6.10 -11.82 1.81
N LEU A 68 -5.73 -10.61 1.40
CA LEU A 68 -4.36 -10.09 1.47
C LEU A 68 -3.89 -10.02 2.93
N GLY A 69 -4.69 -9.39 3.79
CA GLY A 69 -4.39 -9.20 5.20
C GLY A 69 -4.14 -10.53 5.93
N LEU A 70 -5.01 -11.53 5.72
CA LEU A 70 -4.86 -12.86 6.31
C LEU A 70 -3.64 -13.60 5.76
N SER A 71 -3.41 -13.55 4.45
CA SER A 71 -2.29 -14.23 3.80
C SER A 71 -0.94 -13.72 4.29
N VAL A 72 -0.78 -12.40 4.39
CA VAL A 72 0.43 -11.76 4.90
C VAL A 72 0.60 -12.01 6.39
N ALA A 73 -0.48 -11.90 7.19
CA ALA A 73 -0.42 -12.13 8.63
C ALA A 73 0.03 -13.55 8.96
N GLU A 74 -0.55 -14.55 8.31
CA GLU A 74 -0.14 -15.95 8.51
C GLU A 74 1.32 -16.18 8.11
N GLN A 75 1.75 -15.59 6.98
CA GLN A 75 3.14 -15.72 6.53
C GLN A 75 4.12 -15.09 7.53
N LEU A 76 3.87 -13.88 8.01
CA LEU A 76 4.71 -13.20 8.99
C LEU A 76 4.75 -13.97 10.32
N TYR A 77 3.61 -14.47 10.80
CA TYR A 77 3.52 -15.29 12.00
C TYR A 77 4.41 -16.53 11.93
N ARG A 78 4.41 -17.22 10.79
CA ARG A 78 5.22 -18.43 10.57
C ARG A 78 6.70 -18.13 10.34
N GLN A 79 7.00 -17.07 9.61
CA GLN A 79 8.37 -16.71 9.20
C GLN A 79 9.16 -16.07 10.33
N PHE A 80 8.48 -15.39 11.27
CA PHE A 80 9.12 -14.65 12.35
C PHE A 80 8.60 -15.05 13.75
N PRO A 81 8.78 -16.32 14.17
CA PRO A 81 8.17 -16.87 15.38
C PRO A 81 8.66 -16.24 16.68
N GLN A 82 9.79 -15.52 16.65
CA GLN A 82 10.38 -14.85 17.82
C GLN A 82 9.98 -13.37 17.91
N ARG A 83 9.21 -12.84 16.96
CA ARG A 83 8.76 -11.45 16.97
C ARG A 83 7.51 -11.29 17.83
N SER A 84 7.41 -10.14 18.50
CA SER A 84 6.21 -9.77 19.26
C SER A 84 5.00 -9.55 18.31
N GLU A 85 3.80 -9.60 18.87
CA GLU A 85 2.58 -9.24 18.14
C GLU A 85 2.68 -7.80 17.57
N SER A 86 3.16 -6.85 18.36
CA SER A 86 3.36 -5.45 17.94
C SER A 86 4.29 -5.36 16.72
N ASP A 87 5.40 -6.11 16.72
CA ASP A 87 6.32 -6.14 15.58
C ASP A 87 5.65 -6.70 14.31
N ILE A 88 4.96 -7.85 14.45
CA ILE A 88 4.28 -8.50 13.32
C ILE A 88 3.18 -7.61 12.76
N SER A 89 2.43 -6.91 13.61
CA SER A 89 1.40 -5.96 13.18
C SER A 89 1.98 -4.78 12.42
N LYS A 90 3.11 -4.21 12.89
CA LYS A 90 3.83 -3.15 12.17
C LYS A 90 4.40 -3.66 10.82
N MET A 91 4.96 -4.85 10.81
CA MET A 91 5.46 -5.49 9.58
C MET A 91 4.34 -5.69 8.56
N ARG A 92 3.18 -6.21 9.00
CA ARG A 92 2.01 -6.34 8.14
C ARG A 92 1.58 -5.00 7.56
N ALA A 93 1.40 -3.97 8.42
CA ALA A 93 1.03 -2.63 7.96
C ALA A 93 2.01 -2.05 6.92
N GLY A 94 3.29 -2.39 7.01
CA GLY A 94 4.30 -2.01 6.02
C GLY A 94 4.13 -2.71 4.66
N VAL A 95 3.57 -3.91 4.64
CA VAL A 95 3.39 -4.73 3.43
C VAL A 95 2.06 -4.47 2.74
N VAL A 96 0.96 -4.27 3.51
CA VAL A 96 -0.41 -4.17 2.97
C VAL A 96 -0.92 -2.72 2.90
N ASN A 97 -0.07 -1.73 2.91
CA ASN A 97 -0.51 -0.34 2.77
C ASN A 97 -0.69 0.08 1.31
N MET A 98 -1.45 1.14 1.13
CA MET A 98 -1.78 1.72 -0.19
C MET A 98 -0.54 1.93 -1.08
N TYR A 99 0.56 2.45 -0.54
CA TYR A 99 1.76 2.73 -1.34
C TYR A 99 2.48 1.47 -1.80
N ALA A 100 2.51 0.43 -0.97
CA ALA A 100 3.08 -0.86 -1.31
C ALA A 100 2.27 -1.55 -2.43
N LEU A 101 0.93 -1.51 -2.32
CA LEU A 101 0.03 -2.05 -3.32
C LEU A 101 0.13 -1.28 -4.64
N ALA A 102 0.12 0.05 -4.58
CA ALA A 102 0.28 0.89 -5.78
C ALA A 102 1.63 0.65 -6.48
N GLY A 103 2.70 0.49 -5.72
CA GLY A 103 4.02 0.12 -6.26
C GLY A 103 3.99 -1.23 -6.97
N LEU A 104 3.32 -2.24 -6.39
CA LEU A 104 3.11 -3.54 -7.04
C LEU A 104 2.28 -3.39 -8.33
N ALA A 105 1.18 -2.63 -8.28
CA ALA A 105 0.32 -2.39 -9.44
C ALA A 105 1.10 -1.78 -10.61
N ARG A 106 1.95 -0.80 -10.35
CA ARG A 106 2.84 -0.19 -11.36
C ARG A 106 3.80 -1.20 -11.97
N ASN A 107 4.43 -2.02 -11.14
CA ASN A 107 5.34 -3.06 -11.61
C ASN A 107 4.66 -4.11 -12.50
N LEU A 108 3.36 -4.33 -12.30
CA LEU A 108 2.52 -5.25 -13.09
C LEU A 108 1.85 -4.56 -14.30
N GLY A 109 2.03 -3.23 -14.48
CA GLY A 109 1.37 -2.47 -15.55
C GLY A 109 -0.15 -2.39 -15.40
N LEU A 110 -0.69 -2.55 -14.18
CA LEU A 110 -2.12 -2.69 -13.94
C LEU A 110 -2.92 -1.46 -14.36
N GLY A 111 -2.35 -0.26 -14.17
CA GLY A 111 -3.06 1.01 -14.39
C GLY A 111 -3.66 1.18 -15.79
N GLU A 112 -3.02 0.64 -16.83
CA GLU A 112 -3.47 0.71 -18.21
C GLU A 112 -4.77 -0.06 -18.48
N TYR A 113 -5.08 -1.04 -17.61
CA TYR A 113 -6.24 -1.92 -17.75
C TYR A 113 -7.46 -1.43 -16.96
N ILE A 114 -7.28 -0.50 -16.00
CA ILE A 114 -8.36 -0.04 -15.13
C ILE A 114 -9.35 0.81 -15.94
N LEU A 115 -10.62 0.45 -15.88
CA LEU A 115 -11.70 1.19 -16.53
C LEU A 115 -12.12 2.37 -15.66
N LEU A 116 -11.79 3.58 -16.10
CA LEU A 116 -11.99 4.84 -15.38
C LEU A 116 -13.03 5.72 -16.04
N GLY A 117 -13.78 6.49 -15.26
CA GLY A 117 -14.57 7.60 -15.74
C GLY A 117 -13.69 8.73 -16.30
N ARG A 118 -14.26 9.56 -17.13
CA ARG A 118 -13.55 10.65 -17.82
C ARG A 118 -12.94 11.66 -16.85
N GLY A 119 -13.57 11.86 -15.70
CA GLY A 119 -13.07 12.74 -14.64
C GLY A 119 -11.72 12.24 -14.13
N GLU A 120 -11.65 10.97 -13.76
CA GLU A 120 -10.44 10.33 -13.25
C GLU A 120 -9.34 10.24 -14.33
N MET A 121 -9.70 9.90 -15.57
CA MET A 121 -8.74 9.88 -16.68
C MET A 121 -8.06 11.24 -16.93
N LYS A 122 -8.74 12.36 -16.69
CA LYS A 122 -8.18 13.71 -16.87
C LYS A 122 -7.19 14.10 -15.77
N THR A 123 -7.21 13.41 -14.64
CA THR A 123 -6.36 13.66 -13.48
C THR A 123 -5.41 12.50 -13.22
N ASP A 124 -5.00 11.81 -14.29
CA ASP A 124 -4.07 10.65 -14.26
C ASP A 124 -4.49 9.56 -13.28
N GLY A 125 -5.81 9.27 -13.24
CA GLY A 125 -6.40 8.28 -12.35
C GLY A 125 -5.77 6.89 -12.48
N GLN A 126 -5.26 6.53 -13.64
CA GLN A 126 -4.56 5.28 -13.90
C GLN A 126 -3.24 5.14 -13.11
N ASP A 127 -2.70 6.22 -12.56
CA ASP A 127 -1.48 6.22 -11.74
C ASP A 127 -1.70 6.71 -10.31
N LYS A 128 -2.95 6.93 -9.88
CA LYS A 128 -3.27 7.29 -8.49
C LYS A 128 -3.08 6.09 -7.56
N ASP A 129 -2.34 6.30 -6.47
CA ASP A 129 -2.04 5.25 -5.50
C ASP A 129 -3.28 4.54 -4.97
N SER A 130 -4.34 5.26 -4.63
CA SER A 130 -5.58 4.66 -4.13
C SER A 130 -6.25 3.76 -5.17
N ILE A 131 -6.39 4.23 -6.40
CA ILE A 131 -7.05 3.47 -7.48
C ILE A 131 -6.26 2.21 -7.83
N LEU A 132 -4.92 2.31 -7.84
CA LEU A 132 -4.04 1.18 -8.10
C LEU A 132 -4.10 0.15 -6.97
N ALA A 133 -4.11 0.60 -5.72
CA ALA A 133 -4.22 -0.27 -4.55
C ALA A 133 -5.57 -1.02 -4.53
N ASP A 134 -6.68 -0.29 -4.68
CA ASP A 134 -8.03 -0.85 -4.72
C ASP A 134 -8.16 -1.91 -5.84
N ALA A 135 -7.55 -1.66 -7.00
CA ALA A 135 -7.55 -2.62 -8.10
C ALA A 135 -6.73 -3.89 -7.81
N VAL A 136 -5.60 -3.78 -7.10
CA VAL A 136 -4.84 -4.97 -6.65
C VAL A 136 -5.69 -5.82 -5.72
N GLU A 137 -6.33 -5.21 -4.74
CA GLU A 137 -7.21 -5.91 -3.81
C GLU A 137 -8.40 -6.54 -4.56
N ALA A 138 -9.01 -5.80 -5.49
CA ALA A 138 -10.13 -6.32 -6.28
C ALA A 138 -9.74 -7.56 -7.09
N ILE A 139 -8.55 -7.60 -7.70
CA ILE A 139 -8.06 -8.79 -8.42
C ILE A 139 -7.83 -9.95 -7.44
N LEU A 140 -7.27 -9.69 -6.25
CA LEU A 140 -7.12 -10.73 -5.23
C LEU A 140 -8.47 -11.30 -4.75
N GLY A 141 -9.49 -10.43 -4.62
CA GLY A 141 -10.85 -10.83 -4.33
C GLY A 141 -11.47 -11.69 -5.43
N ALA A 142 -11.22 -11.35 -6.70
CA ALA A 142 -11.63 -12.12 -7.86
C ALA A 142 -10.97 -13.51 -7.89
N ILE A 143 -9.66 -13.58 -7.68
CA ILE A 143 -8.91 -14.84 -7.59
C ILE A 143 -9.48 -15.72 -6.47
N TYR A 144 -9.77 -15.13 -5.32
CA TYR A 144 -10.35 -15.89 -4.21
C TYR A 144 -11.72 -16.49 -4.57
N LEU A 145 -12.59 -15.73 -5.23
CA LEU A 145 -13.92 -16.22 -5.58
C LEU A 145 -13.89 -17.33 -6.64
N GLU A 146 -12.97 -17.26 -7.61
CA GLU A 146 -12.88 -18.28 -8.68
C GLU A 146 -12.06 -19.51 -8.26
N HIS A 147 -10.97 -19.31 -7.51
CA HIS A 147 -9.99 -20.37 -7.26
C HIS A 147 -9.83 -20.75 -5.80
N GLY A 148 -10.51 -20.05 -4.89
CA GLY A 148 -10.45 -20.29 -3.45
C GLY A 148 -9.18 -19.73 -2.78
N PHE A 149 -9.16 -19.84 -1.44
CA PHE A 149 -8.15 -19.18 -0.60
C PHE A 149 -6.72 -19.70 -0.86
N ALA A 150 -6.55 -20.99 -1.12
CA ALA A 150 -5.21 -21.55 -1.31
C ALA A 150 -4.48 -20.93 -2.51
N VAL A 151 -5.19 -20.75 -3.64
CA VAL A 151 -4.63 -20.14 -4.85
C VAL A 151 -4.40 -18.63 -4.65
N ALA A 152 -5.39 -17.92 -4.06
CA ALA A 152 -5.25 -16.51 -3.75
C ALA A 152 -4.05 -16.25 -2.83
N LYS A 153 -3.91 -17.01 -1.75
CA LYS A 153 -2.76 -16.94 -0.84
C LYS A 153 -1.43 -17.21 -1.55
N ALA A 154 -1.35 -18.25 -2.39
CA ALA A 154 -0.14 -18.54 -3.15
C ALA A 154 0.26 -17.36 -4.06
N THR A 155 -0.73 -16.72 -4.70
CA THR A 155 -0.54 -15.52 -5.53
C THR A 155 -0.03 -14.35 -4.69
N VAL A 156 -0.63 -14.06 -3.54
CA VAL A 156 -0.15 -13.05 -2.60
C VAL A 156 1.30 -13.32 -2.21
N LEU A 157 1.61 -14.51 -1.71
CA LEU A 157 2.95 -14.83 -1.24
C LEU A 157 4.01 -14.73 -2.34
N ARG A 158 3.67 -15.02 -3.58
CA ARG A 158 4.56 -14.86 -4.72
C ARG A 158 4.80 -13.39 -5.07
N LEU A 159 3.74 -12.60 -5.19
CA LEU A 159 3.83 -11.20 -5.60
C LEU A 159 4.43 -10.31 -4.52
N PHE A 160 4.11 -10.56 -3.25
CA PHE A 160 4.58 -9.77 -2.12
C PHE A 160 5.85 -10.33 -1.46
N LYS A 161 6.45 -11.40 -2.01
CA LYS A 161 7.63 -12.06 -1.42
C LYS A 161 8.72 -11.08 -0.99
N SER A 162 9.17 -10.22 -1.89
CA SER A 162 10.24 -9.26 -1.61
C SER A 162 9.88 -8.27 -0.50
N MET A 163 8.60 -7.86 -0.41
CA MET A 163 8.12 -6.95 0.64
C MET A 163 8.06 -7.67 1.98
N ILE A 164 7.55 -8.90 2.02
CA ILE A 164 7.49 -9.74 3.23
C ILE A 164 8.90 -10.02 3.76
N ASP A 165 9.84 -10.40 2.89
CA ASP A 165 11.22 -10.67 3.30
C ASP A 165 11.93 -9.43 3.87
N LYS A 166 11.59 -8.24 3.37
CA LYS A 166 12.11 -6.96 3.85
C LYS A 166 11.30 -6.35 5.01
N ALA A 167 10.16 -6.92 5.36
CA ALA A 167 9.27 -6.37 6.38
C ALA A 167 9.95 -6.11 7.74
N PRO A 168 10.90 -6.95 8.22
CA PRO A 168 11.62 -6.65 9.45
C PRO A 168 12.40 -5.34 9.43
N THR A 169 12.89 -4.93 8.25
CA THR A 169 13.64 -3.68 8.08
C THR A 169 12.72 -2.49 7.89
N VAL A 170 11.60 -2.68 7.19
CA VAL A 170 10.63 -1.63 6.84
C VAL A 170 9.66 -1.36 7.99
N GLY A 171 9.19 -2.39 8.67
CA GLY A 171 8.30 -2.27 9.84
C GLY A 171 8.96 -1.52 11.01
N LEU A 172 10.27 -1.69 11.18
CA LEU A 172 11.06 -0.93 12.16
C LEU A 172 11.28 0.53 11.73
N THR A 173 11.20 0.86 10.44
CA THR A 173 11.38 2.24 9.95
C THR A 173 10.10 3.08 10.02
N MET A 174 8.92 2.48 10.13
CA MET A 174 7.65 3.23 10.07
C MET A 174 7.21 3.88 11.39
N ASP A 175 7.74 3.47 12.55
CA ASP A 175 7.35 4.07 13.83
C ASP A 175 8.48 4.15 14.87
N TRP A 176 9.59 4.76 14.45
CA TRP A 176 10.71 5.01 15.36
C TRP A 176 10.28 5.82 16.59
N LYS A 177 9.26 6.68 16.47
CA LYS A 177 8.74 7.46 17.59
C LYS A 177 8.09 6.57 18.66
N THR A 178 7.26 5.62 18.26
CA THR A 178 6.66 4.64 19.17
C THR A 178 7.74 3.70 19.71
N THR A 179 8.63 3.23 18.85
CA THR A 179 9.73 2.34 19.29
C THR A 179 10.65 3.00 20.34
N VAL A 180 10.99 4.28 20.15
CA VAL A 180 11.81 4.99 21.14
C VAL A 180 11.06 5.18 22.45
N GLN A 181 9.75 5.45 22.43
CA GLN A 181 8.93 5.57 23.64
C GLN A 181 8.85 4.24 24.42
N GLU A 182 8.66 3.12 23.71
CA GLU A 182 8.66 1.79 24.30
C GLU A 182 10.01 1.47 24.95
N ARG A 183 11.12 1.70 24.24
CA ARG A 183 12.46 1.48 24.75
C ARG A 183 12.81 2.36 25.95
N LEU A 184 12.41 3.63 25.92
CA LEU A 184 12.63 4.53 27.05
C LEU A 184 11.87 4.08 28.29
N ARG A 185 10.63 3.56 28.13
CA ARG A 185 9.87 2.95 29.25
C ARG A 185 10.54 1.70 29.79
N GLU A 186 11.04 0.82 28.95
CA GLU A 186 11.77 -0.40 29.35
C GLU A 186 13.01 -0.07 30.21
N HIS A 187 13.60 1.09 30.00
CA HIS A 187 14.78 1.57 30.71
C HIS A 187 14.49 2.61 31.83
N ASP A 188 13.22 2.81 32.18
CA ASP A 188 12.76 3.82 33.15
C ASP A 188 13.29 5.24 32.85
N LEU A 189 13.41 5.58 31.55
CA LEU A 189 13.85 6.89 31.08
C LEU A 189 12.65 7.81 30.77
N PRO A 190 12.85 9.13 30.84
CA PRO A 190 11.79 10.10 30.55
C PRO A 190 11.33 10.02 29.09
N MET A 191 10.08 10.45 28.84
CA MET A 191 9.52 10.47 27.49
C MET A 191 10.24 11.51 26.62
N PRO A 192 10.35 11.25 25.31
CA PRO A 192 11.09 12.13 24.41
C PRO A 192 10.26 13.33 24.00
N ASP A 193 10.88 14.51 24.00
CA ASP A 193 10.40 15.72 23.32
C ASP A 193 11.17 15.95 22.02
N TYR A 194 10.55 16.68 21.08
CA TYR A 194 11.17 16.96 19.79
C TYR A 194 11.12 18.47 19.49
N GLU A 195 12.28 19.06 19.28
CA GLU A 195 12.40 20.40 18.71
C GLU A 195 12.72 20.30 17.23
N VAL A 196 11.94 21.01 16.39
CA VAL A 196 12.11 20.99 14.94
C VAL A 196 12.39 22.36 14.40
N THR A 197 13.49 22.50 13.70
CA THR A 197 13.87 23.69 12.94
C THR A 197 13.85 23.41 11.45
N SER A 198 13.90 24.45 10.62
CA SER A 198 14.00 24.28 9.17
C SER A 198 14.92 25.33 8.56
N SER A 199 15.60 24.97 7.47
CA SER A 199 16.51 25.81 6.71
C SER A 199 16.36 25.56 5.22
N GLY A 200 16.74 26.55 4.39
CA GLY A 200 16.66 26.51 2.94
C GLY A 200 15.45 27.21 2.35
N PRO A 201 15.43 27.43 1.03
CA PRO A 201 14.32 28.04 0.30
C PRO A 201 13.09 27.12 0.31
N GLU A 202 11.88 27.68 0.09
CA GLU A 202 10.62 26.92 0.20
C GLU A 202 10.55 25.67 -0.71
N HIS A 203 11.16 25.71 -1.88
CA HIS A 203 11.18 24.61 -2.84
C HIS A 203 12.26 23.54 -2.54
N ASP A 204 13.18 23.82 -1.59
CA ASP A 204 14.23 22.86 -1.15
C ASP A 204 14.47 23.02 0.37
N LYS A 205 13.40 22.93 1.13
CA LYS A 205 13.42 23.13 2.59
C LYS A 205 13.86 21.85 3.28
N ALA A 206 14.93 21.95 4.07
CA ALA A 206 15.38 20.86 4.94
C ALA A 206 14.85 21.09 6.37
N PHE A 207 14.44 20.02 7.02
CA PHE A 207 14.01 20.01 8.42
C PHE A 207 15.02 19.27 9.29
N PHE A 208 15.25 19.81 10.49
CA PHE A 208 16.17 19.25 11.48
C PHE A 208 15.38 19.05 12.77
N ALA A 209 15.40 17.84 13.30
CA ALA A 209 14.77 17.50 14.56
C ALA A 209 15.84 17.16 15.60
N THR A 210 15.68 17.69 16.80
CA THR A 210 16.47 17.30 17.99
C THR A 210 15.55 16.58 18.95
N LEU A 211 15.91 15.35 19.35
CA LEU A 211 15.24 14.61 20.41
C LEU A 211 15.87 14.97 21.75
N LEU A 212 15.01 15.33 22.69
CA LEU A 212 15.42 15.70 24.06
C LEU A 212 14.84 14.72 25.09
N LEU A 213 15.60 14.44 26.14
CA LEU A 213 15.14 13.77 27.35
C LEU A 213 15.39 14.71 28.54
N ASP A 214 14.33 15.06 29.27
CA ASP A 214 14.37 16.06 30.34
C ASP A 214 15.05 17.37 29.90
N GLY A 215 14.72 17.86 28.72
CA GLY A 215 15.27 19.09 28.17
C GLY A 215 16.74 19.00 27.71
N LYS A 216 17.37 17.83 27.80
CA LYS A 216 18.75 17.61 27.34
C LYS A 216 18.73 16.95 25.97
N GLU A 217 19.47 17.53 25.04
CA GLU A 217 19.67 16.97 23.73
C GLU A 217 20.32 15.59 23.79
N ARG A 218 19.77 14.65 23.02
CA ARG A 218 20.27 13.26 22.90
C ARG A 218 20.67 12.95 21.48
N THR A 219 19.73 13.04 20.53
CA THR A 219 19.97 12.68 19.14
C THR A 219 19.38 13.71 18.19
N ARG A 220 19.88 13.72 16.96
CA ARG A 220 19.42 14.57 15.88
C ARG A 220 19.00 13.79 14.65
N GLY A 221 18.06 14.35 13.88
CA GLY A 221 17.64 13.82 12.59
C GLY A 221 17.42 14.93 11.57
N GLN A 222 17.57 14.61 10.31
CA GLN A 222 17.32 15.51 9.19
C GLN A 222 16.38 14.83 8.18
N GLY A 223 15.51 15.59 7.53
CA GLY A 223 14.62 15.09 6.49
C GLY A 223 14.04 16.20 5.64
N ARG A 224 13.32 15.82 4.59
CA ARG A 224 12.58 16.77 3.73
C ARG A 224 11.26 17.22 4.32
N THR A 225 10.80 16.56 5.36
CA THR A 225 9.59 16.89 6.14
C THR A 225 9.90 16.88 7.63
N LYS A 226 9.10 17.59 8.43
CA LYS A 226 9.19 17.56 9.90
C LYS A 226 9.13 16.11 10.41
N LYS A 227 8.16 15.32 9.90
CA LYS A 227 7.95 13.93 10.28
C LYS A 227 9.19 13.06 9.99
N GLU A 228 9.82 13.25 8.84
CA GLU A 228 11.03 12.52 8.46
C GLU A 228 12.21 12.85 9.37
N ALA A 229 12.44 14.15 9.66
CA ALA A 229 13.48 14.58 10.58
C ALA A 229 13.30 14.00 11.99
N GLU A 230 12.08 14.06 12.53
CA GLU A 230 11.74 13.47 13.83
C GLU A 230 11.94 11.94 13.86
N HIS A 231 11.58 11.24 12.76
CA HIS A 231 11.80 9.81 12.64
C HIS A 231 13.29 9.44 12.65
N GLN A 232 14.14 10.23 11.97
CA GLN A 232 15.58 10.00 11.98
C GLN A 232 16.19 10.25 13.36
N ALA A 233 15.75 11.28 14.09
CA ALA A 233 16.17 11.52 15.47
C ALA A 233 15.75 10.38 16.40
N ALA A 234 14.52 9.89 16.28
CA ALA A 234 14.01 8.75 17.04
C ALA A 234 14.79 7.46 16.73
N ARG A 235 15.10 7.21 15.44
CA ARG A 235 15.93 6.09 15.02
C ARG A 235 17.30 6.11 15.71
N ALA A 236 17.99 7.24 15.64
CA ALA A 236 19.31 7.39 16.28
C ALA A 236 19.26 7.11 17.80
N MET A 237 18.16 7.48 18.47
CA MET A 237 17.97 7.19 19.90
C MET A 237 17.78 5.70 20.17
N VAL A 238 17.01 4.99 19.33
CA VAL A 238 16.85 3.52 19.48
C VAL A 238 18.19 2.81 19.27
N GLU A 239 18.99 3.25 18.28
CA GLU A 239 20.34 2.71 18.05
C GLU A 239 21.28 2.99 19.25
N GLU A 240 21.21 4.19 19.85
CA GLU A 240 21.98 4.53 21.07
C GLU A 240 21.60 3.64 22.26
N LEU A 241 20.30 3.40 22.47
CA LEU A 241 19.81 2.54 23.55
C LEU A 241 20.20 1.06 23.33
N GLY A 242 20.16 0.57 22.08
CA GLY A 242 20.56 -0.80 21.76
C GLY A 242 22.05 -1.09 21.92
N ASN A 243 22.90 -0.07 21.83
CA ASN A 243 24.36 -0.20 22.05
C ASN A 243 24.77 -0.12 23.53
N ARG A 244 23.83 0.11 24.45
CA ARG A 244 24.08 0.20 25.90
C ARG A 244 23.72 -1.08 26.64
N ALA A 245 23.20 -2.10 25.94
CA ALA A 245 22.90 -3.44 26.45
C ALA A 245 24.05 -4.40 26.13
#